data_0cd7ab1293d426599269cd61a77ff686
#
_entry.id   0cd7ab1293d426599269cd61a77ff686
#
_cell.length_a   1.000
_cell.length_b   1.000
_cell.length_c   1.000
_cell.angle_alpha   90.00
_cell.angle_beta   90.00
_cell.angle_gamma   90.00
#
_symmetry.space_group_name_H-M   'P 1'
#
loop_
_entity.id
_entity.type
_entity.pdbx_description
1 polymer ?
#
loop_
_entity_poly.entity_id
_entity_poly.type
_entity_poly.pdbx_seq_one_letter_code
_entity_poly.pdbx_strand_id
1 'polypeptide(L)'
;NGFNFYKKKLNFRNKYLVLIDPSYELDSDYIEVINFLKIIDERFKNFTILIWYPIIAIDNHQIFIDKIKKLALSNLIRIELPIENYTEDIGLKGSGIFLINSNKKIISNLKNTVYELYEHLKNKSCKIKPVFQYLK
;
A
#
# COMPACT_ATOMS: atom_id res chain seq x y z
N ASN A 1 -0.70 -14.94 -14.10
CA ASN A 1 -1.24 -13.86 -13.28
C ASN A 1 -1.16 -14.24 -11.81
N GLY A 2 -0.38 -13.50 -11.01
CA GLY A 2 -0.15 -13.75 -9.58
C GLY A 2 -1.43 -13.75 -8.76
N PHE A 3 -2.43 -12.95 -9.14
CA PHE A 3 -3.73 -12.87 -8.46
C PHE A 3 -4.55 -14.17 -8.54
N ASN A 4 -4.23 -15.10 -9.43
CA ASN A 4 -4.92 -16.40 -9.50
C ASN A 4 -4.22 -17.51 -8.71
N PHE A 5 -2.98 -17.28 -8.26
CA PHE A 5 -2.18 -18.28 -7.54
C PHE A 5 -2.80 -18.65 -6.18
N TYR A 6 -3.32 -17.66 -5.46
CA TYR A 6 -3.87 -17.85 -4.11
C TYR A 6 -5.10 -18.78 -4.10
N LYS A 7 -5.88 -18.86 -5.19
CA LYS A 7 -7.10 -19.68 -5.28
C LYS A 7 -6.82 -21.17 -5.18
N LYS A 8 -5.61 -21.62 -5.51
CA LYS A 8 -5.32 -23.05 -5.74
C LYS A 8 -4.36 -23.71 -4.74
N LYS A 9 -3.53 -22.95 -3.99
CA LYS A 9 -2.39 -23.53 -3.25
C LYS A 9 -2.20 -23.05 -1.81
N LEU A 10 -3.00 -22.14 -1.30
CA LEU A 10 -2.79 -21.60 0.04
C LEU A 10 -3.53 -22.41 1.09
N ASN A 11 -2.82 -22.84 2.14
CA ASN A 11 -3.42 -23.39 3.33
C ASN A 11 -3.73 -22.25 4.31
N PHE A 12 -5.00 -21.87 4.44
CA PHE A 12 -5.45 -20.76 5.26
C PHE A 12 -5.16 -20.88 6.77
N ARG A 13 -4.68 -22.06 7.23
CA ARG A 13 -4.21 -22.24 8.61
C ARG A 13 -2.80 -21.69 8.82
N ASN A 14 -2.02 -21.52 7.76
CA ASN A 14 -0.65 -20.99 7.84
C ASN A 14 -0.67 -19.46 7.90
N LYS A 15 0.42 -18.91 8.44
CA LYS A 15 0.69 -17.46 8.37
C LYS A 15 1.44 -17.15 7.08
N TYR A 16 1.02 -16.12 6.39
CA TYR A 16 1.65 -15.67 5.15
C TYR A 16 1.94 -14.18 5.18
N LEU A 17 3.05 -13.81 4.57
CA LEU A 17 3.33 -12.44 4.15
C LEU A 17 3.13 -12.38 2.64
N VAL A 18 2.24 -11.52 2.20
CA VAL A 18 1.89 -11.34 0.77
C VAL A 18 2.32 -9.95 0.34
N LEU A 19 3.18 -9.88 -0.66
CA LEU A 19 3.51 -8.63 -1.34
C LEU A 19 2.72 -8.55 -2.64
N ILE A 20 2.05 -7.44 -2.86
CA ILE A 20 1.34 -7.09 -4.08
C ILE A 20 2.02 -5.85 -4.66
N ASP A 21 2.66 -6.04 -5.81
CA ASP A 21 3.50 -5.04 -6.46
C ASP A 21 3.32 -5.18 -7.99
N PRO A 22 2.17 -4.78 -8.56
CA PRO A 22 1.99 -4.72 -10.01
C PRO A 22 2.76 -3.53 -10.59
N SER A 23 2.88 -3.49 -11.91
CA SER A 23 3.61 -2.41 -12.60
C SER A 23 2.91 -1.06 -12.52
N TYR A 24 1.59 -1.06 -12.34
CA TYR A 24 0.74 0.14 -12.38
C TYR A 24 0.85 0.97 -13.67
N GLU A 25 1.24 0.31 -14.77
CA GLU A 25 1.29 0.93 -16.10
C GLU A 25 -0.11 1.11 -16.69
N LEU A 26 -1.04 0.25 -16.28
CA LEU A 26 -2.41 0.25 -16.75
C LEU A 26 -3.39 0.50 -15.60
N ASP A 27 -4.48 1.19 -15.89
CA ASP A 27 -5.57 1.38 -14.90
C ASP A 27 -6.16 0.05 -14.41
N SER A 28 -6.08 -1.00 -15.23
CA SER A 28 -6.48 -2.36 -14.87
C SER A 28 -5.72 -2.90 -13.66
N ASP A 29 -4.47 -2.51 -13.45
CA ASP A 29 -3.65 -2.99 -12.33
C ASP A 29 -4.25 -2.53 -10.99
N TYR A 30 -4.68 -1.27 -10.91
CA TYR A 30 -5.40 -0.75 -9.74
C TYR A 30 -6.72 -1.47 -9.50
N ILE A 31 -7.44 -1.80 -10.57
CA ILE A 31 -8.72 -2.53 -10.50
C ILE A 31 -8.50 -3.96 -10.03
N GLU A 32 -7.45 -4.65 -10.51
CA GLU A 32 -7.12 -6.01 -10.09
C GLU A 32 -6.76 -6.06 -8.60
N VAL A 33 -5.98 -5.10 -8.09
CA VAL A 33 -5.68 -4.99 -6.64
C VAL A 33 -6.96 -4.82 -5.82
N ILE A 34 -7.86 -3.92 -6.23
CA ILE A 34 -9.12 -3.69 -5.53
C ILE A 34 -10.00 -4.94 -5.55
N ASN A 35 -10.08 -5.61 -6.69
CA ASN A 35 -10.86 -6.84 -6.82
C ASN A 35 -10.28 -7.98 -5.98
N PHE A 36 -8.96 -8.09 -5.89
CA PHE A 36 -8.31 -9.02 -4.99
C PHE A 36 -8.68 -8.72 -3.52
N LEU A 37 -8.60 -7.45 -3.11
CA LEU A 37 -8.93 -7.04 -1.74
C LEU A 37 -10.39 -7.29 -1.36
N LYS A 38 -11.34 -7.21 -2.31
CA LYS A 38 -12.74 -7.56 -2.07
C LYS A 38 -12.96 -9.05 -1.76
N ILE A 39 -12.04 -9.90 -2.24
CA ILE A 39 -12.11 -11.35 -1.99
C ILE A 39 -11.46 -11.72 -0.65
N ILE A 40 -10.62 -10.83 -0.12
CA ILE A 40 -10.01 -10.99 1.19
C ILE A 40 -11.10 -10.82 2.25
N ASP A 41 -11.54 -11.94 2.76
CA ASP A 41 -12.51 -12.04 3.83
C ASP A 41 -11.87 -12.65 5.10
N GLU A 42 -12.70 -13.16 5.98
CA GLU A 42 -12.27 -13.82 7.20
C GLU A 42 -11.25 -14.96 7.02
N ARG A 43 -11.18 -15.59 5.84
CA ARG A 43 -10.23 -16.68 5.53
C ARG A 43 -8.78 -16.21 5.52
N PHE A 44 -8.54 -14.92 5.30
CA PHE A 44 -7.21 -14.32 5.22
C PHE A 44 -6.74 -13.64 6.52
N LYS A 45 -7.38 -13.91 7.66
CA LYS A 45 -7.01 -13.34 8.96
C LYS A 45 -5.56 -13.60 9.37
N ASN A 46 -4.97 -14.69 8.88
CA ASN A 46 -3.57 -15.06 9.17
C ASN A 46 -2.57 -14.47 8.17
N PHE A 47 -3.02 -13.63 7.23
CA PHE A 47 -2.18 -13.05 6.20
C PHE A 47 -1.84 -11.60 6.58
N THR A 48 -0.57 -11.28 6.54
CA THR A 48 -0.12 -9.89 6.50
C THR A 48 0.08 -9.53 5.04
N ILE A 49 -0.56 -8.46 4.58
CA ILE A 49 -0.54 -8.07 3.17
C ILE A 49 0.06 -6.68 3.05
N LEU A 50 1.07 -6.57 2.18
CA LEU A 50 1.65 -5.31 1.75
C LEU A 50 1.25 -5.06 0.30
N ILE A 51 0.73 -3.88 0.02
CA ILE A 51 0.40 -3.44 -1.33
C ILE A 51 1.22 -2.19 -1.58
N TRP A 52 2.22 -2.30 -2.45
CA TRP A 52 2.95 -1.14 -2.92
C TRP A 52 2.14 -0.41 -4.00
N TYR A 53 2.24 0.91 -4.05
CA TYR A 53 1.71 1.71 -5.13
C TYR A 53 2.57 2.96 -5.37
N PRO A 54 2.68 3.43 -6.63
CA PRO A 54 3.42 4.63 -6.94
C PRO A 54 2.60 5.89 -6.61
N ILE A 55 3.27 6.94 -6.19
CA ILE A 55 2.72 8.29 -6.16
C ILE A 55 3.25 8.99 -7.41
N ILE A 56 2.43 9.07 -8.47
CA ILE A 56 2.83 9.61 -9.78
C ILE A 56 2.20 10.99 -9.98
N ALA A 57 0.89 11.07 -9.95
CA ALA A 57 0.12 12.30 -10.06
C ALA A 57 -0.92 12.34 -8.94
N ILE A 58 -1.29 13.54 -8.53
CA ILE A 58 -2.16 13.75 -7.37
C ILE A 58 -3.46 12.95 -7.48
N ASP A 59 -4.09 12.92 -8.64
CA ASP A 59 -5.44 12.38 -8.77
C ASP A 59 -5.51 10.86 -8.78
N ASN A 60 -4.60 10.17 -9.48
CA ASN A 60 -4.69 8.72 -9.65
C ASN A 60 -4.48 7.94 -8.36
N HIS A 61 -3.45 8.29 -7.57
CA HIS A 61 -3.23 7.60 -6.32
C HIS A 61 -4.31 7.94 -5.28
N GLN A 62 -4.86 9.16 -5.29
CA GLN A 62 -5.94 9.55 -4.38
C GLN A 62 -7.23 8.76 -4.67
N ILE A 63 -7.59 8.58 -5.95
CA ILE A 63 -8.73 7.75 -6.35
C ILE A 63 -8.55 6.31 -5.86
N PHE A 64 -7.35 5.75 -5.98
CA PHE A 64 -7.02 4.41 -5.49
C PHE A 64 -7.18 4.30 -3.98
N ILE A 65 -6.62 5.26 -3.22
CA ILE A 65 -6.76 5.35 -1.77
C ILE A 65 -8.23 5.36 -1.35
N ASP A 66 -9.04 6.19 -1.99
CA ASP A 66 -10.45 6.34 -1.63
C ASP A 66 -11.28 5.10 -1.95
N LYS A 67 -10.92 4.37 -3.01
CA LYS A 67 -11.52 3.06 -3.29
C LYS A 67 -11.16 2.03 -2.21
N ILE A 68 -9.89 1.98 -1.77
CA ILE A 68 -9.45 1.06 -0.71
C ILE A 68 -10.11 1.40 0.64
N LYS A 69 -10.22 2.68 1.00
CA LYS A 69 -10.92 3.12 2.22
C LYS A 69 -12.36 2.65 2.30
N LYS A 70 -13.03 2.50 1.16
CA LYS A 70 -14.43 2.00 1.10
C LYS A 70 -14.56 0.50 1.31
N LEU A 71 -13.47 -0.26 1.24
CA LEU A 71 -13.49 -1.70 1.50
C LEU A 71 -13.63 -1.97 3.01
N ALA A 72 -14.30 -3.07 3.36
CA ALA A 72 -14.49 -3.50 4.75
C ALA A 72 -13.25 -4.24 5.31
N LEU A 73 -12.06 -3.65 5.15
CA LEU A 73 -10.81 -4.21 5.64
C LEU A 73 -10.56 -3.79 7.08
N SER A 74 -10.14 -4.70 7.94
CA SER A 74 -9.71 -4.40 9.31
C SER A 74 -8.19 -4.23 9.37
N ASN A 75 -7.71 -3.48 10.39
CA ASN A 75 -6.26 -3.25 10.61
C ASN A 75 -5.54 -2.75 9.35
N LEU A 76 -6.12 -1.77 8.67
CA LEU A 76 -5.59 -1.15 7.46
C LEU A 76 -4.79 0.11 7.80
N ILE A 77 -3.53 0.13 7.39
CA ILE A 77 -2.63 1.27 7.57
C ILE A 77 -2.17 1.74 6.21
N ARG A 78 -2.21 3.04 6.00
CA ARG A 78 -1.61 3.73 4.86
C ARG A 78 -0.28 4.33 5.30
N ILE A 79 0.76 4.07 4.52
CA ILE A 79 2.10 4.63 4.68
C ILE A 79 2.51 5.25 3.35
N GLU A 80 2.97 6.49 3.35
CA GLU A 80 3.51 7.14 2.15
C GLU A 80 4.83 7.81 2.46
N LEU A 81 5.74 7.64 1.52
CA LEU A 81 7.07 8.24 1.51
C LEU A 81 7.19 9.13 0.27
N PRO A 82 6.82 10.41 0.36
CA PRO A 82 7.03 11.37 -0.72
C PRO A 82 8.52 11.68 -0.83
N ILE A 83 9.04 11.76 -2.05
CA ILE A 83 10.43 12.15 -2.31
C ILE A 83 10.52 13.50 -3.04
N GLU A 84 9.43 13.91 -3.67
CA GLU A 84 9.28 15.19 -4.36
C GLU A 84 7.95 15.84 -4.04
N ASN A 85 7.84 17.15 -4.32
CA ASN A 85 6.55 17.83 -4.27
C ASN A 85 5.63 17.31 -5.39
N TYR A 86 4.33 17.26 -5.10
CA TYR A 86 3.33 16.86 -6.09
C TYR A 86 3.11 18.03 -7.06
N THR A 87 3.84 17.99 -8.16
CA THR A 87 3.72 18.91 -9.28
C THR A 87 2.93 18.27 -10.41
N GLU A 88 2.53 19.07 -11.40
CA GLU A 88 1.83 18.55 -12.58
C GLU A 88 2.71 17.71 -13.50
N ASP A 89 4.04 17.74 -13.29
CA ASP A 89 4.98 16.97 -14.07
C ASP A 89 4.79 15.47 -13.89
N ILE A 90 4.87 14.73 -14.98
CA ILE A 90 4.81 13.27 -14.98
C ILE A 90 6.09 12.71 -14.32
N GLY A 91 5.93 11.74 -13.44
CA GLY A 91 7.06 11.04 -12.81
C GLY A 91 6.74 10.52 -11.42
N LEU A 92 7.60 9.68 -10.91
CA LEU A 92 7.48 9.11 -9.58
C LEU A 92 7.78 10.17 -8.53
N LYS A 93 6.78 10.55 -7.75
CA LYS A 93 6.87 11.55 -6.67
C LYS A 93 7.05 10.92 -5.29
N GLY A 94 6.88 9.62 -5.19
CA GLY A 94 7.00 8.88 -3.95
C GLY A 94 6.44 7.47 -4.06
N SER A 95 6.47 6.76 -2.94
CA SER A 95 5.94 5.41 -2.81
C SER A 95 4.90 5.34 -1.71
N GLY A 96 3.84 4.59 -1.95
CA GLY A 96 2.84 4.27 -0.94
C GLY A 96 2.80 2.78 -0.64
N ILE A 97 2.42 2.44 0.60
CA ILE A 97 2.18 1.07 1.03
C ILE A 97 0.86 1.04 1.80
N PHE A 98 -0.02 0.13 1.43
CA PHE A 98 -1.07 -0.33 2.33
C PHE A 98 -0.59 -1.58 3.06
N LEU A 99 -0.70 -1.56 4.38
CA LEU A 99 -0.37 -2.67 5.26
C LEU A 99 -1.64 -3.16 5.94
N ILE A 100 -1.96 -4.45 5.77
CA ILE A 100 -3.17 -5.09 6.29
C ILE A 100 -2.78 -6.21 7.25
N ASN A 101 -3.47 -6.32 8.37
CA ASN A 101 -3.32 -7.37 9.40
C ASN A 101 -1.89 -7.47 9.98
N SER A 102 -1.21 -6.36 10.17
CA SER A 102 0.11 -6.35 10.83
C SER A 102 -0.02 -6.24 12.35
N ASN A 103 1.01 -6.69 13.06
CA ASN A 103 1.06 -6.55 14.51
C ASN A 103 1.59 -5.17 14.96
N LYS A 104 1.25 -4.76 16.18
CA LYS A 104 1.58 -3.45 16.74
C LYS A 104 3.09 -3.16 16.79
N LYS A 105 3.92 -4.19 17.05
CA LYS A 105 5.38 -4.04 17.14
C LYS A 105 5.99 -3.70 15.76
N ILE A 106 5.54 -4.38 14.71
CA ILE A 106 5.96 -4.09 13.34
C ILE A 106 5.55 -2.67 12.97
N ILE A 107 4.32 -2.27 13.29
CA ILE A 107 3.78 -0.96 12.98
C ILE A 107 4.58 0.17 13.63
N SER A 108 4.94 0.04 14.92
CA SER A 108 5.72 1.06 15.61
C SER A 108 7.13 1.22 15.04
N ASN A 109 7.78 0.11 14.68
CA ASN A 109 9.11 0.15 14.06
C ASN A 109 9.05 0.78 12.66
N LEU A 110 8.05 0.40 11.85
CA LEU A 110 7.87 0.97 10.50
C LEU A 110 7.68 2.47 10.54
N LYS A 111 6.97 3.00 11.53
CA LYS A 111 6.77 4.45 11.62
C LYS A 111 8.11 5.19 11.74
N ASN A 112 9.00 4.75 12.63
CA ASN A 112 10.31 5.36 12.79
C ASN A 112 11.14 5.22 11.51
N THR A 113 11.19 4.01 10.95
CA THR A 113 11.93 3.73 9.70
C THR A 113 11.46 4.61 8.53
N VAL A 114 10.16 4.85 8.39
CA VAL A 114 9.62 5.71 7.31
C VAL A 114 10.11 7.14 7.46
N TYR A 115 10.16 7.69 8.67
CA TYR A 115 10.67 9.04 8.89
C TYR A 115 12.19 9.14 8.68
N GLU A 116 12.94 8.13 9.09
CA GLU A 116 14.39 8.06 8.82
C GLU A 116 14.66 7.99 7.32
N LEU A 117 13.99 7.11 6.59
CA LEU A 117 14.10 6.99 5.14
C LEU A 117 13.72 8.30 4.43
N TYR A 118 12.67 8.97 4.88
CA TYR A 118 12.27 10.25 4.32
C TYR A 118 13.39 11.28 4.38
N GLU A 119 14.06 11.43 5.52
CA GLU A 119 15.14 12.40 5.67
C GLU A 119 16.33 12.12 4.74
N HIS A 120 16.56 10.84 4.39
CA HIS A 120 17.64 10.44 3.48
C HIS A 120 17.26 10.48 2.00
N LEU A 121 16.01 10.23 1.67
CA LEU A 121 15.57 10.02 0.27
C LEU A 121 14.86 11.22 -0.34
N LYS A 122 14.30 12.11 0.48
CA LYS A 122 13.60 13.29 -0.03
C LYS A 122 14.50 14.22 -0.83
N ASN A 123 13.99 14.78 -1.90
CA ASN A 123 14.62 15.90 -2.58
C ASN A 123 14.69 17.11 -1.62
N LYS A 124 15.75 17.91 -1.70
CA LYS A 124 15.94 19.11 -0.85
C LYS A 124 14.77 20.09 -0.92
N SER A 125 14.09 20.16 -2.05
CA SER A 125 12.91 21.01 -2.25
C SER A 125 11.60 20.39 -1.77
N CYS A 126 11.58 19.10 -1.38
CA CYS A 126 10.37 18.41 -0.96
C CYS A 126 9.87 18.93 0.38
N LYS A 127 8.65 19.47 0.38
CA LYS A 127 7.96 19.99 1.59
C LYS A 127 6.86 19.06 2.09
N ILE A 128 6.51 18.03 1.31
CA ILE A 128 5.45 17.09 1.66
C ILE A 128 6.00 16.11 2.69
N LYS A 129 5.26 15.91 3.77
CA LYS A 129 5.65 15.03 4.87
C LYS A 129 5.18 13.60 4.62
N PRO A 130 5.90 12.60 5.17
CA PRO A 130 5.42 11.22 5.16
C PRO A 130 4.04 11.08 5.77
N VAL A 131 3.26 10.16 5.23
CA VAL A 131 1.97 9.78 5.78
C VAL A 131 2.12 8.48 6.53
N PHE A 132 1.56 8.42 7.74
CA PHE A 132 1.38 7.21 8.51
C PHE A 132 0.01 7.27 9.17
N GLN A 133 -0.97 6.61 8.57
CA GLN A 133 -2.37 6.76 8.92
C GLN A 133 -3.05 5.41 9.12
N TYR A 134 -3.69 5.24 10.26
CA TYR A 134 -4.66 4.16 10.46
C TYR A 134 -5.95 4.55 9.74
N LEU A 135 -6.41 3.68 8.86
CA LEU A 135 -7.64 3.89 8.10
C LEU A 135 -8.82 3.14 8.72
N LYS A 136 -8.53 2.00 9.36
CA LYS A 136 -9.50 1.18 10.13
C LYS A 136 -8.76 0.33 11.15
#